data_eed47aaf9e896509233a4f267ac82e99
#
_entry.id   eed47aaf9e896509233a4f267ac82e99
#
_cell.length_a   1.000
_cell.length_b   1.000
_cell.length_c   1.000
_cell.angle_alpha   90.00
_cell.angle_beta   90.00
_cell.angle_gamma   90.00
#
_symmetry.space_group_name_H-M   'P 1'
#
loop_
_entity.id
_entity.type
_entity.pdbx_description
1 polymer ?
#
loop_
_entity_poly.entity_id
_entity_poly.type
_entity_poly.pdbx_seq_one_letter_code
_entity_poly.pdbx_strand_id
1 'polypeptide(L)'
;KEGQMYKYRIYTQNGSVIDHCDPYGYEMELRPNNATLVRKMQGYKFHDQKWMKKRTDCRETPLNIYEVHVGSWKRNKRDENGWYRYDEFADLLIPYLKENGYNYIEVMPLNEHPCDESWGYQATGFYAPTSRYGTAKDLKKMVDKLHQADIGIILDFVPVHFAVDGYALANYDGTPLYEYPHQDVGQSEWGSCNFNHSRGEVRSFLQSCANYWLEEYHMDGLRMDAISNLIYWQGNKDRGVNRDGVEFLRHMNQGLKERHPGILLAAEDSSTYANVTKTVWEGGL
;
A
#
# COMPACT_ATOMS: atom_id res chain seq x y z
N LYS A 1 19.38 -15.17 10.25
CA LYS A 1 18.37 -16.21 10.57
C LYS A 1 17.00 -15.54 10.60
N GLU A 2 15.95 -16.30 10.35
CA GLU A 2 14.58 -15.81 10.43
C GLU A 2 14.31 -15.23 11.83
N GLY A 3 13.63 -14.06 11.88
CA GLY A 3 13.37 -13.33 13.10
C GLY A 3 14.49 -12.41 13.59
N GLN A 4 15.65 -12.41 12.96
CA GLN A 4 16.70 -11.46 13.31
C GLN A 4 16.35 -10.06 12.83
N MET A 5 16.60 -9.08 13.69
CA MET A 5 16.50 -7.65 13.38
C MET A 5 17.72 -7.17 12.64
N TYR A 6 17.55 -6.27 11.70
CA TYR A 6 18.64 -5.61 11.00
C TYR A 6 18.25 -4.22 10.50
N LYS A 7 19.27 -3.40 10.27
CA LYS A 7 19.22 -2.13 9.55
C LYS A 7 20.41 -2.03 8.61
N TYR A 8 20.30 -1.25 7.57
CA TYR A 8 21.43 -0.87 6.75
C TYR A 8 22.13 0.33 7.36
N ARG A 9 23.45 0.19 7.59
CA ARG A 9 24.31 1.29 7.98
C ARG A 9 24.91 1.93 6.75
N ILE A 10 24.60 3.18 6.52
CA ILE A 10 24.97 3.93 5.34
C ILE A 10 26.01 4.98 5.72
N TYR A 11 27.14 4.95 5.04
CA TYR A 11 28.19 5.96 5.13
C TYR A 11 27.95 6.96 4.00
N THR A 12 27.45 8.13 4.33
CA THR A 12 27.05 9.13 3.36
C THR A 12 28.24 9.89 2.77
N GLN A 13 28.05 10.54 1.62
CA GLN A 13 29.10 11.31 0.96
C GLN A 13 29.64 12.48 1.81
N ASN A 14 28.81 13.05 2.71
CA ASN A 14 29.24 14.11 3.61
C ASN A 14 29.92 13.62 4.88
N GLY A 15 30.18 12.30 5.00
CA GLY A 15 30.86 11.68 6.13
C GLY A 15 29.98 11.33 7.33
N SER A 16 28.67 11.56 7.24
CA SER A 16 27.71 11.13 8.27
C SER A 16 27.49 9.60 8.20
N VAL A 17 27.05 9.02 9.33
CA VAL A 17 26.63 7.62 9.40
C VAL A 17 25.18 7.57 9.84
N ILE A 18 24.34 6.92 9.05
CA ILE A 18 22.90 6.80 9.30
C ILE A 18 22.45 5.35 9.20
N ASP A 19 21.49 4.96 10.02
CA ASP A 19 20.92 3.61 10.05
C ASP A 19 19.47 3.64 9.56
N HIS A 20 19.18 2.96 8.44
CA HIS A 20 17.87 2.86 7.84
C HIS A 20 17.32 1.44 7.85
N CYS A 21 15.99 1.31 7.91
CA CYS A 21 15.33 0.04 7.63
C CYS A 21 15.49 -0.34 6.14
N ASP A 22 15.26 -1.61 5.83
CA ASP A 22 15.27 -2.09 4.45
C ASP A 22 14.01 -1.60 3.71
N PRO A 23 14.14 -0.85 2.61
CA PRO A 23 12.98 -0.38 1.83
C PRO A 23 12.12 -1.53 1.28
N TYR A 24 12.72 -2.69 1.05
CA TYR A 24 12.08 -3.91 0.56
C TYR A 24 11.83 -4.95 1.66
N GLY A 25 11.92 -4.55 2.93
CA GLY A 25 11.70 -5.44 4.07
C GLY A 25 10.26 -5.93 4.16
N TYR A 26 10.07 -7.23 4.37
CA TYR A 26 8.76 -7.88 4.38
C TYR A 26 8.08 -7.85 5.75
N GLU A 27 8.78 -7.49 6.80
CA GLU A 27 8.25 -7.34 8.15
C GLU A 27 9.13 -6.37 8.94
N MET A 28 8.50 -5.57 9.77
CA MET A 28 9.18 -4.62 10.67
C MET A 28 8.76 -4.85 12.11
N GLU A 29 9.57 -4.35 13.04
CA GLU A 29 9.19 -4.32 14.45
C GLU A 29 7.95 -3.45 14.66
N LEU A 30 7.18 -3.80 15.70
CA LEU A 30 6.10 -2.94 16.17
C LEU A 30 6.68 -1.63 16.75
N ARG A 31 6.04 -0.52 16.38
CA ARG A 31 6.37 0.80 16.96
C ARG A 31 6.43 0.77 18.50
N PRO A 32 7.28 1.52 19.17
CA PRO A 32 8.18 2.57 18.65
C PRO A 32 9.46 2.02 18.03
N ASN A 33 9.68 0.71 18.06
CA ASN A 33 10.81 0.06 17.38
C ASN A 33 10.62 0.15 15.86
N ASN A 34 11.74 0.03 15.11
CA ASN A 34 11.71 0.30 13.67
C ASN A 34 12.78 -0.45 12.88
N ALA A 35 13.27 -1.57 13.38
CA ALA A 35 14.16 -2.42 12.60
C ALA A 35 13.36 -3.31 11.63
N THR A 36 13.99 -3.69 10.54
CA THR A 36 13.48 -4.71 9.63
C THR A 36 13.74 -6.09 10.22
N LEU A 37 12.79 -7.02 10.05
CA LEU A 37 12.90 -8.40 10.48
C LEU A 37 13.17 -9.31 9.28
N VAL A 38 14.15 -10.20 9.42
CA VAL A 38 14.41 -11.24 8.41
C VAL A 38 13.24 -12.22 8.41
N ARG A 39 12.49 -12.28 7.32
CA ARG A 39 11.35 -13.19 7.14
C ARG A 39 11.41 -13.92 5.80
N LYS A 40 10.95 -15.16 5.80
CA LYS A 40 10.69 -15.91 4.58
C LYS A 40 9.25 -15.66 4.15
N MET A 41 9.04 -15.23 2.91
CA MET A 41 7.70 -15.06 2.33
C MET A 41 7.04 -16.40 1.98
N GLN A 42 7.84 -17.43 1.77
CA GLN A 42 7.38 -18.77 1.42
C GLN A 42 6.78 -19.50 2.63
N GLY A 43 5.87 -20.47 2.36
CA GLY A 43 5.36 -21.41 3.37
C GLY A 43 3.89 -21.22 3.78
N TYR A 44 3.18 -20.23 3.27
CA TYR A 44 1.72 -20.20 3.35
C TYR A 44 1.10 -20.79 2.09
N LYS A 45 0.17 -21.70 2.26
CA LYS A 45 -0.59 -22.30 1.14
C LYS A 45 -2.01 -21.74 1.20
N PHE A 46 -2.39 -20.96 0.20
CA PHE A 46 -3.75 -20.48 0.04
C PHE A 46 -4.73 -21.59 -0.34
N HIS A 47 -5.96 -21.44 0.10
CA HIS A 47 -7.08 -22.34 -0.19
C HIS A 47 -8.17 -21.64 -1.01
N ASP A 48 -7.83 -20.57 -1.67
CA ASP A 48 -8.70 -19.63 -2.40
C ASP A 48 -8.76 -19.89 -3.92
N GLN A 49 -8.31 -21.06 -4.39
CA GLN A 49 -8.23 -21.39 -5.83
C GLN A 49 -9.56 -21.21 -6.56
N LYS A 50 -10.69 -21.43 -5.86
CA LYS A 50 -12.03 -21.22 -6.43
C LYS A 50 -12.27 -19.75 -6.71
N TRP A 51 -11.91 -18.88 -5.76
CA TRP A 51 -11.99 -17.43 -5.89
C TRP A 51 -11.07 -16.91 -6.99
N MET A 52 -9.80 -17.28 -6.97
CA MET A 52 -8.81 -16.82 -7.95
C MET A 52 -9.17 -17.19 -9.39
N LYS A 53 -9.83 -18.35 -9.62
CA LYS A 53 -10.37 -18.74 -10.93
C LYS A 53 -11.60 -17.93 -11.33
N LYS A 54 -12.43 -17.52 -10.36
CA LYS A 54 -13.65 -16.74 -10.56
C LYS A 54 -13.36 -15.25 -10.71
N ARG A 55 -12.22 -14.79 -10.21
CA ARG A 55 -11.80 -13.38 -10.28
C ARG A 55 -11.71 -12.94 -11.74
N THR A 56 -12.77 -12.34 -12.21
CA THR A 56 -12.92 -11.80 -13.57
C THR A 56 -13.03 -10.30 -13.52
N ASP A 57 -13.15 -9.68 -14.67
CA ASP A 57 -13.37 -8.23 -14.75
C ASP A 57 -14.63 -7.84 -13.96
N CYS A 58 -14.42 -7.13 -12.85
CA CYS A 58 -15.47 -6.71 -11.93
C CYS A 58 -16.46 -5.69 -12.54
N ARG A 59 -16.20 -5.19 -13.75
CA ARG A 59 -17.13 -4.28 -14.46
C ARG A 59 -18.45 -4.93 -14.84
N GLU A 60 -18.53 -6.25 -14.87
CA GLU A 60 -19.72 -7.00 -15.23
C GLU A 60 -20.57 -7.44 -14.01
N THR A 61 -20.06 -7.23 -12.80
CA THR A 61 -20.75 -7.62 -11.56
C THR A 61 -20.95 -6.42 -10.64
N PRO A 62 -22.12 -6.30 -9.97
CA PRO A 62 -22.32 -5.27 -8.97
C PRO A 62 -21.32 -5.39 -7.83
N LEU A 63 -20.64 -4.30 -7.51
CA LEU A 63 -19.75 -4.19 -6.36
C LEU A 63 -20.44 -3.44 -5.24
N ASN A 64 -20.48 -4.05 -4.06
CA ASN A 64 -20.87 -3.43 -2.81
C ASN A 64 -19.68 -3.51 -1.86
N ILE A 65 -18.94 -2.40 -1.77
CA ILE A 65 -17.62 -2.32 -1.10
C ILE A 65 -17.82 -1.72 0.28
N TYR A 66 -17.25 -2.34 1.30
CA TYR A 66 -17.15 -1.83 2.66
C TYR A 66 -15.73 -1.37 2.94
N GLU A 67 -15.53 -0.07 3.06
CA GLU A 67 -14.25 0.50 3.48
C GLU A 67 -14.06 0.30 4.99
N VAL A 68 -12.87 -0.16 5.40
CA VAL A 68 -12.61 -0.53 6.79
C VAL A 68 -11.16 -0.33 7.22
N HIS A 69 -10.98 0.25 8.41
CA HIS A 69 -9.69 0.30 9.10
C HIS A 69 -9.61 -0.84 10.13
N VAL A 70 -8.62 -1.73 9.97
CA VAL A 70 -8.49 -2.95 10.78
C VAL A 70 -8.38 -2.62 12.28
N GLY A 71 -7.62 -1.60 12.65
CA GLY A 71 -7.32 -1.26 14.03
C GLY A 71 -8.44 -0.57 14.81
N SER A 72 -9.45 0.00 14.13
CA SER A 72 -10.49 0.80 14.80
C SER A 72 -11.92 0.32 14.58
N TRP A 73 -12.15 -0.65 13.66
CA TRP A 73 -13.50 -1.17 13.38
C TRP A 73 -14.18 -1.77 14.61
N LYS A 74 -13.42 -2.59 15.38
CA LYS A 74 -13.82 -3.09 16.71
C LYS A 74 -12.62 -3.11 17.65
N ARG A 75 -12.86 -2.85 18.93
CA ARG A 75 -11.85 -2.90 19.97
C ARG A 75 -11.81 -4.27 20.64
N ASN A 76 -10.62 -4.88 20.69
CA ASN A 76 -10.37 -6.10 21.43
C ASN A 76 -10.07 -5.77 22.92
N LYS A 77 -11.01 -6.04 23.81
CA LYS A 77 -10.85 -5.77 25.25
C LYS A 77 -9.77 -6.62 25.95
N ARG A 78 -9.22 -7.63 25.28
CA ARG A 78 -8.18 -8.53 25.81
C ARG A 78 -6.78 -8.12 25.35
N ASP A 79 -6.67 -7.20 24.42
CA ASP A 79 -5.43 -6.68 23.88
C ASP A 79 -5.14 -5.29 24.46
N GLU A 80 -3.89 -5.02 24.84
CA GLU A 80 -3.46 -3.76 25.45
C GLU A 80 -3.72 -2.56 24.53
N ASN A 81 -3.48 -2.71 23.23
CA ASN A 81 -3.72 -1.68 22.23
C ASN A 81 -5.18 -1.70 21.73
N GLY A 82 -5.92 -2.75 22.08
CA GLY A 82 -7.29 -2.96 21.63
C GLY A 82 -7.42 -3.52 20.23
N TRP A 83 -6.37 -4.13 19.68
CA TRP A 83 -6.37 -4.65 18.31
C TRP A 83 -6.76 -6.13 18.25
N TYR A 84 -7.39 -6.50 17.16
CA TYR A 84 -7.53 -7.89 16.73
C TYR A 84 -6.38 -8.26 15.79
N ARG A 85 -5.99 -9.52 15.80
CA ARG A 85 -5.08 -10.04 14.77
C ARG A 85 -5.81 -10.10 13.43
N TYR A 86 -5.06 -10.07 12.31
CA TYR A 86 -5.63 -10.14 10.97
C TYR A 86 -6.64 -11.28 10.79
N ASP A 87 -6.30 -12.49 11.22
CA ASP A 87 -7.15 -13.67 11.07
C ASP A 87 -8.40 -13.65 11.99
N GLU A 88 -8.27 -13.09 13.19
CA GLU A 88 -9.40 -12.87 14.12
C GLU A 88 -10.34 -11.77 13.61
N PHE A 89 -9.76 -10.70 13.04
CA PHE A 89 -10.54 -9.64 12.43
C PHE A 89 -11.41 -10.17 11.30
N ALA A 90 -10.88 -11.04 10.43
CA ALA A 90 -11.66 -11.68 9.37
C ALA A 90 -12.83 -12.50 9.92
N ASP A 91 -12.62 -13.26 11.01
CA ASP A 91 -13.69 -14.07 11.64
C ASP A 91 -14.84 -13.21 12.16
N LEU A 92 -14.54 -11.99 12.61
CA LEU A 92 -15.56 -11.05 13.09
C LEU A 92 -16.22 -10.27 11.96
N LEU A 93 -15.46 -9.93 10.92
CA LEU A 93 -15.93 -9.07 9.84
C LEU A 93 -16.81 -9.84 8.84
N ILE A 94 -16.45 -11.06 8.47
CA ILE A 94 -17.15 -11.86 7.46
C ILE A 94 -18.66 -12.01 7.73
N PRO A 95 -19.11 -12.35 8.96
CA PRO A 95 -20.55 -12.40 9.25
C PRO A 95 -21.25 -11.06 9.03
N TYR A 96 -20.64 -9.96 9.45
CA TYR A 96 -21.18 -8.61 9.27
C TYR A 96 -21.32 -8.26 7.78
N LEU A 97 -20.33 -8.55 6.96
CA LEU A 97 -20.36 -8.27 5.53
C LEU A 97 -21.47 -9.05 4.83
N LYS A 98 -21.63 -10.33 5.17
CA LYS A 98 -22.67 -11.20 4.60
C LYS A 98 -24.08 -10.75 5.00
N GLU A 99 -24.29 -10.38 6.26
CA GLU A 99 -25.56 -9.89 6.76
C GLU A 99 -25.99 -8.60 6.04
N ASN A 100 -25.02 -7.74 5.71
CA ASN A 100 -25.28 -6.46 5.06
C ASN A 100 -25.12 -6.47 3.53
N GLY A 101 -24.86 -7.64 2.94
CA GLY A 101 -24.80 -7.82 1.48
C GLY A 101 -23.54 -7.23 0.82
N TYR A 102 -22.46 -6.99 1.57
CA TYR A 102 -21.18 -6.58 1.00
C TYR A 102 -20.48 -7.77 0.35
N ASN A 103 -19.91 -7.57 -0.84
CA ASN A 103 -19.16 -8.58 -1.57
C ASN A 103 -17.67 -8.24 -1.73
N TYR A 104 -17.27 -7.04 -1.34
CA TYR A 104 -15.88 -6.59 -1.28
C TYR A 104 -15.61 -5.80 0.00
N ILE A 105 -14.37 -5.81 0.43
CA ILE A 105 -13.85 -4.81 1.37
C ILE A 105 -12.77 -3.99 0.70
N GLU A 106 -12.67 -2.72 1.08
CA GLU A 106 -11.52 -1.87 0.86
C GLU A 106 -10.84 -1.66 2.21
N VAL A 107 -9.63 -2.19 2.36
CA VAL A 107 -8.87 -2.01 3.59
C VAL A 107 -7.99 -0.79 3.46
N MET A 108 -8.13 0.13 4.42
CA MET A 108 -7.23 1.27 4.57
C MET A 108 -5.78 0.78 4.67
N PRO A 109 -4.76 1.62 4.40
CA PRO A 109 -3.40 1.14 4.16
C PRO A 109 -2.89 0.16 5.21
N LEU A 110 -2.38 -0.98 4.78
CA LEU A 110 -1.83 -2.04 5.64
C LEU A 110 -0.31 -1.97 5.77
N ASN A 111 0.33 -1.02 5.12
CA ASN A 111 1.77 -0.80 5.20
C ASN A 111 2.21 -0.44 6.62
N GLU A 112 3.44 -0.84 7.01
CA GLU A 112 3.98 -0.44 8.30
C GLU A 112 4.15 1.08 8.37
N HIS A 113 3.77 1.66 9.50
CA HIS A 113 3.75 3.11 9.72
C HIS A 113 4.00 3.43 11.21
N PRO A 114 4.61 4.60 11.52
CA PRO A 114 4.98 4.95 12.89
C PRO A 114 3.80 5.49 13.72
N CYS A 115 2.88 6.22 13.09
CA CYS A 115 1.82 6.97 13.75
C CYS A 115 0.45 6.31 13.53
N ASP A 116 -0.22 5.92 14.62
CA ASP A 116 -1.54 5.26 14.55
C ASP A 116 -2.61 6.18 13.95
N GLU A 117 -2.52 7.48 14.23
CA GLU A 117 -3.45 8.51 13.76
C GLU A 117 -3.37 8.73 12.24
N SER A 118 -2.29 8.30 11.59
CA SER A 118 -2.18 8.34 10.14
C SER A 118 -3.02 7.29 9.41
N TRP A 119 -3.59 6.31 10.14
CA TRP A 119 -4.31 5.16 9.58
C TRP A 119 -3.55 4.36 8.52
N GLY A 120 -2.22 4.51 8.50
CA GLY A 120 -1.33 3.86 7.54
C GLY A 120 -0.99 4.70 6.30
N TYR A 121 -1.57 5.89 6.13
CA TYR A 121 -1.28 6.76 4.98
C TYR A 121 0.13 7.36 5.01
N GLN A 122 0.81 7.37 6.16
CA GLN A 122 2.22 7.78 6.27
C GLN A 122 3.11 6.57 6.49
N ALA A 123 3.31 5.79 5.43
CA ALA A 123 4.05 4.54 5.48
C ALA A 123 5.56 4.73 5.63
N THR A 124 6.19 3.81 6.37
CA THR A 124 7.64 3.65 6.49
C THR A 124 8.12 2.32 5.91
N GLY A 125 7.25 1.30 5.83
CA GLY A 125 7.57 -0.01 5.28
C GLY A 125 6.59 -0.42 4.18
N PHE A 126 6.91 -0.14 2.93
CA PHE A 126 5.99 -0.34 1.80
C PHE A 126 5.69 -1.81 1.50
N TYR A 127 6.66 -2.70 1.72
CA TYR A 127 6.54 -4.15 1.52
C TYR A 127 6.17 -4.91 2.81
N ALA A 128 6.12 -4.23 3.95
CA ALA A 128 5.82 -4.83 5.23
C ALA A 128 4.37 -4.56 5.64
N PRO A 129 3.53 -5.58 5.81
CA PRO A 129 2.26 -5.42 6.52
C PRO A 129 2.53 -4.91 7.94
N THR A 130 1.70 -3.99 8.43
CA THR A 130 1.88 -3.47 9.77
C THR A 130 1.84 -4.58 10.83
N SER A 131 2.82 -4.57 11.72
CA SER A 131 2.99 -5.53 12.81
C SER A 131 1.91 -5.42 13.90
N ARG A 132 1.10 -4.37 13.86
CA ARG A 132 0.01 -4.11 14.82
C ARG A 132 -0.98 -5.27 14.90
N TYR A 133 -1.26 -5.90 13.78
CA TYR A 133 -2.32 -6.90 13.67
C TYR A 133 -1.78 -8.31 13.45
N GLY A 134 -0.48 -8.51 13.64
CA GLY A 134 0.18 -9.80 13.51
C GLY A 134 1.21 -9.85 12.38
N THR A 135 1.45 -11.03 11.87
CA THR A 135 2.48 -11.31 10.87
C THR A 135 1.93 -11.28 9.44
N ALA A 136 2.85 -11.24 8.45
CA ALA A 136 2.50 -11.44 7.04
C ALA A 136 1.68 -12.73 6.78
N LYS A 137 1.96 -13.80 7.54
CA LYS A 137 1.20 -15.06 7.46
C LYS A 137 -0.24 -14.87 7.97
N ASP A 138 -0.46 -14.06 8.98
CA ASP A 138 -1.80 -13.81 9.51
C ASP A 138 -2.62 -12.95 8.55
N LEU A 139 -1.98 -12.02 7.84
CA LEU A 139 -2.63 -11.29 6.75
C LEU A 139 -3.02 -12.23 5.60
N LYS A 140 -2.12 -13.14 5.19
CA LYS A 140 -2.46 -14.16 4.18
C LYS A 140 -3.66 -15.02 4.59
N LYS A 141 -3.76 -15.38 5.88
CA LYS A 141 -4.95 -16.09 6.40
C LYS A 141 -6.22 -15.24 6.34
N MET A 142 -6.13 -13.94 6.63
CA MET A 142 -7.27 -13.03 6.53
C MET A 142 -7.81 -13.02 5.09
N VAL A 143 -6.93 -12.81 4.11
CA VAL A 143 -7.31 -12.81 2.69
C VAL A 143 -7.92 -14.15 2.27
N ASP A 144 -7.28 -15.25 2.63
CA ASP A 144 -7.75 -16.60 2.33
C ASP A 144 -9.16 -16.88 2.89
N LYS A 145 -9.44 -16.44 4.14
CA LYS A 145 -10.77 -16.54 4.76
C LYS A 145 -11.82 -15.70 4.02
N LEU A 146 -11.49 -14.49 3.62
CA LEU A 146 -12.38 -13.61 2.85
C LEU A 146 -12.73 -14.26 1.50
N HIS A 147 -11.75 -14.75 0.77
CA HIS A 147 -11.94 -15.42 -0.51
C HIS A 147 -12.77 -16.71 -0.39
N GLN A 148 -12.53 -17.52 0.66
CA GLN A 148 -13.37 -18.71 0.95
C GLN A 148 -14.81 -18.33 1.30
N ALA A 149 -15.04 -17.12 1.78
CA ALA A 149 -16.36 -16.57 2.03
C ALA A 149 -17.00 -15.88 0.81
N ASP A 150 -16.37 -15.95 -0.36
CA ASP A 150 -16.77 -15.24 -1.60
C ASP A 150 -16.77 -13.70 -1.42
N ILE A 151 -15.81 -13.15 -0.68
CA ILE A 151 -15.61 -11.71 -0.44
C ILE A 151 -14.25 -11.31 -0.99
N GLY A 152 -14.22 -10.31 -1.88
CA GLY A 152 -12.98 -9.73 -2.41
C GLY A 152 -12.35 -8.70 -1.48
N ILE A 153 -11.06 -8.42 -1.70
CA ILE A 153 -10.29 -7.46 -0.92
C ILE A 153 -9.51 -6.50 -1.82
N ILE A 154 -9.71 -5.21 -1.61
CA ILE A 154 -9.00 -4.11 -2.26
C ILE A 154 -8.09 -3.48 -1.21
N LEU A 155 -6.84 -3.26 -1.56
CA LEU A 155 -5.88 -2.55 -0.70
C LEU A 155 -5.85 -1.08 -1.07
N ASP A 156 -5.95 -0.22 -0.07
CA ASP A 156 -5.63 1.19 -0.23
C ASP A 156 -4.11 1.36 -0.33
N PHE A 157 -3.66 1.81 -1.49
CA PHE A 157 -2.25 1.91 -1.86
C PHE A 157 -1.85 3.38 -2.03
N VAL A 158 -0.77 3.81 -1.38
CA VAL A 158 -0.33 5.21 -1.33
C VAL A 158 0.90 5.42 -2.22
N PRO A 159 0.76 5.67 -3.53
CA PRO A 159 1.90 5.83 -4.44
C PRO A 159 2.44 7.27 -4.49
N VAL A 160 1.85 8.20 -3.73
CA VAL A 160 2.13 9.65 -3.83
C VAL A 160 3.21 10.08 -2.87
N HIS A 161 3.15 9.63 -1.61
CA HIS A 161 4.00 10.13 -0.54
C HIS A 161 4.35 9.05 0.50
N PHE A 162 5.28 9.37 1.40
CA PHE A 162 5.74 8.51 2.49
C PHE A 162 6.15 9.35 3.72
N ALA A 163 6.27 8.69 4.88
CA ALA A 163 6.60 9.34 6.14
C ALA A 163 8.00 9.97 6.14
N VAL A 164 8.15 11.09 6.86
CA VAL A 164 9.42 11.83 7.00
C VAL A 164 10.41 11.21 7.98
N ASP A 165 10.07 10.07 8.58
CA ASP A 165 10.86 9.42 9.62
C ASP A 165 12.25 9.02 9.09
N GLY A 166 13.30 9.53 9.78
CA GLY A 166 14.68 9.42 9.33
C GLY A 166 15.28 8.02 9.36
N TYR A 167 14.56 7.00 9.82
CA TYR A 167 14.97 5.59 9.73
C TYR A 167 14.40 4.88 8.49
N ALA A 168 13.50 5.54 7.75
CA ALA A 168 12.81 4.98 6.59
C ALA A 168 13.36 5.53 5.27
N LEU A 169 12.49 6.00 4.36
CA LEU A 169 12.91 6.38 3.01
C LEU A 169 13.47 7.79 2.88
N ALA A 170 13.10 8.71 3.80
CA ALA A 170 13.48 10.10 3.73
C ALA A 170 15.01 10.27 3.83
N ASN A 171 15.61 10.98 2.87
CA ASN A 171 17.06 11.20 2.76
C ASN A 171 17.87 9.92 2.94
N TYR A 172 17.48 8.84 2.25
CA TYR A 172 17.90 7.48 2.51
C TYR A 172 19.44 7.28 2.51
N ASP A 173 20.15 7.94 1.63
CA ASP A 173 21.62 7.92 1.55
C ASP A 173 22.27 9.24 2.02
N GLY A 174 21.51 10.06 2.73
CA GLY A 174 21.88 11.43 3.11
C GLY A 174 21.50 12.46 2.05
N THR A 175 20.84 12.01 0.97
CA THR A 175 20.28 12.87 -0.09
C THR A 175 18.83 12.49 -0.39
N PRO A 176 18.02 13.35 -1.05
CA PRO A 176 16.68 13.01 -1.52
C PRO A 176 16.73 11.90 -2.59
N LEU A 177 16.78 10.63 -2.15
CA LEU A 177 16.87 9.49 -3.05
C LEU A 177 15.51 9.07 -3.60
N TYR A 178 14.48 9.03 -2.74
CA TYR A 178 13.11 8.64 -3.09
C TYR A 178 12.21 9.83 -3.35
N GLU A 179 12.45 10.95 -2.68
CA GLU A 179 11.68 12.18 -2.76
C GLU A 179 12.23 13.18 -3.77
N TYR A 180 11.40 14.15 -4.16
CA TYR A 180 11.87 15.31 -4.90
C TYR A 180 12.81 16.17 -4.04
N PRO A 181 13.92 16.69 -4.60
CA PRO A 181 14.93 17.43 -3.83
C PRO A 181 14.49 18.85 -3.43
N HIS A 182 13.51 19.42 -4.12
CA HIS A 182 13.01 20.76 -3.83
C HIS A 182 11.78 20.70 -2.93
N GLN A 183 11.83 21.41 -1.82
CA GLN A 183 10.80 21.39 -0.78
C GLN A 183 9.40 21.75 -1.30
N ASP A 184 9.28 22.67 -2.27
CA ASP A 184 8.00 23.10 -2.83
C ASP A 184 7.24 22.01 -3.59
N VAL A 185 7.91 20.94 -4.01
CA VAL A 185 7.32 19.76 -4.63
C VAL A 185 7.62 18.45 -3.88
N GLY A 186 8.68 18.46 -3.06
CA GLY A 186 9.12 17.28 -2.29
C GLY A 186 8.41 17.11 -0.96
N GLN A 187 7.75 18.13 -0.44
CA GLN A 187 6.96 18.07 0.79
C GLN A 187 5.48 18.14 0.46
N SER A 188 4.69 17.19 0.98
CA SER A 188 3.24 17.20 0.82
C SER A 188 2.55 18.17 1.78
N GLU A 189 1.30 18.50 1.51
CA GLU A 189 0.45 19.30 2.42
C GLU A 189 0.19 18.58 3.77
N TRP A 190 0.37 17.26 3.82
CA TRP A 190 0.22 16.44 5.03
C TRP A 190 1.52 16.28 5.84
N GLY A 191 2.58 17.03 5.48
CA GLY A 191 3.87 16.97 6.18
C GLY A 191 4.69 15.70 5.90
N SER A 192 4.40 14.99 4.80
CA SER A 192 5.13 13.82 4.33
C SER A 192 6.01 14.16 3.12
N CYS A 193 6.88 13.23 2.68
CA CYS A 193 7.71 13.38 1.50
C CYS A 193 6.98 12.87 0.25
N ASN A 194 6.96 13.65 -0.83
CA ASN A 194 6.43 13.21 -2.12
C ASN A 194 7.45 12.39 -2.89
N PHE A 195 7.05 11.22 -3.39
CA PHE A 195 7.90 10.40 -4.26
C PHE A 195 8.30 11.13 -5.53
N ASN A 196 9.57 10.98 -5.91
CA ASN A 196 10.11 11.54 -7.15
C ASN A 196 9.82 10.60 -8.34
N HIS A 197 8.66 10.75 -8.96
CA HIS A 197 8.24 9.92 -10.09
C HIS A 197 9.03 10.15 -11.39
N SER A 198 9.94 11.13 -11.42
CA SER A 198 10.87 11.30 -12.55
C SER A 198 12.01 10.27 -12.55
N ARG A 199 12.25 9.60 -11.41
CA ARG A 199 13.31 8.60 -11.26
C ARG A 199 12.81 7.19 -11.59
N GLY A 200 13.51 6.50 -12.48
CA GLY A 200 13.18 5.13 -12.88
C GLY A 200 13.19 4.14 -11.71
N GLU A 201 14.13 4.32 -10.78
CA GLU A 201 14.27 3.49 -9.58
C GLU A 201 13.07 3.64 -8.63
N VAL A 202 12.54 4.85 -8.46
CA VAL A 202 11.34 5.12 -7.65
C VAL A 202 10.10 4.53 -8.30
N ARG A 203 9.96 4.71 -9.61
CA ARG A 203 8.88 4.06 -10.38
C ARG A 203 8.94 2.54 -10.24
N SER A 204 10.14 1.94 -10.40
CA SER A 204 10.36 0.50 -10.25
C SER A 204 10.01 0.02 -8.83
N PHE A 205 10.41 0.76 -7.80
CA PHE A 205 10.08 0.46 -6.41
C PHE A 205 8.56 0.39 -6.19
N LEU A 206 7.83 1.41 -6.64
CA LEU A 206 6.37 1.51 -6.45
C LEU A 206 5.60 0.48 -7.29
N GLN A 207 5.98 0.27 -8.56
CA GLN A 207 5.36 -0.75 -9.42
C GLN A 207 5.58 -2.16 -8.89
N SER A 208 6.79 -2.45 -8.43
CA SER A 208 7.11 -3.75 -7.81
C SER A 208 6.34 -3.95 -6.50
N CYS A 209 6.18 -2.88 -5.71
CA CYS A 209 5.39 -2.91 -4.48
C CYS A 209 3.91 -3.21 -4.78
N ALA A 210 3.31 -2.51 -5.73
CA ALA A 210 1.92 -2.75 -6.15
C ALA A 210 1.73 -4.21 -6.63
N ASN A 211 2.63 -4.71 -7.49
CA ASN A 211 2.62 -6.09 -7.95
C ASN A 211 2.75 -7.10 -6.79
N TYR A 212 3.65 -6.80 -5.84
CA TYR A 212 3.89 -7.64 -4.66
C TYR A 212 2.62 -7.85 -3.82
N TRP A 213 1.85 -6.80 -3.56
CA TRP A 213 0.60 -6.90 -2.81
C TRP A 213 -0.46 -7.73 -3.56
N LEU A 214 -0.54 -7.60 -4.86
CA LEU A 214 -1.46 -8.40 -5.69
C LEU A 214 -1.05 -9.87 -5.79
N GLU A 215 0.25 -10.16 -5.90
CA GLU A 215 0.77 -11.51 -6.12
C GLU A 215 0.95 -12.29 -4.81
N GLU A 216 1.60 -11.69 -3.81
CA GLU A 216 1.96 -12.38 -2.57
C GLU A 216 0.80 -12.46 -1.57
N TYR A 217 -0.11 -11.49 -1.59
CA TYR A 217 -1.27 -11.47 -0.69
C TYR A 217 -2.59 -11.75 -1.40
N HIS A 218 -2.58 -12.01 -2.69
CA HIS A 218 -3.78 -12.25 -3.49
C HIS A 218 -4.82 -11.12 -3.40
N MET A 219 -4.37 -9.86 -3.25
CA MET A 219 -5.29 -8.72 -3.28
C MET A 219 -6.03 -8.67 -4.61
N ASP A 220 -7.34 -8.37 -4.59
CA ASP A 220 -8.18 -8.33 -5.78
C ASP A 220 -8.15 -6.98 -6.49
N GLY A 221 -7.52 -6.01 -5.88
CA GLY A 221 -7.37 -4.69 -6.46
C GLY A 221 -6.61 -3.73 -5.57
N LEU A 222 -6.37 -2.55 -6.12
CA LEU A 222 -5.76 -1.43 -5.43
C LEU A 222 -6.63 -0.19 -5.62
N ARG A 223 -6.84 0.55 -4.54
CA ARG A 223 -7.33 1.93 -4.58
C ARG A 223 -6.12 2.83 -4.44
N MET A 224 -5.89 3.68 -5.41
CA MET A 224 -4.76 4.60 -5.45
C MET A 224 -5.13 5.88 -4.72
N ASP A 225 -4.50 6.10 -3.57
CA ASP A 225 -4.69 7.27 -2.73
C ASP A 225 -4.17 8.55 -3.40
N ALA A 226 -4.93 9.65 -3.24
CA ALA A 226 -4.55 11.02 -3.55
C ALA A 226 -3.92 11.24 -4.94
N ILE A 227 -4.39 10.54 -5.99
CA ILE A 227 -3.75 10.63 -7.32
C ILE A 227 -3.80 12.03 -7.92
N SER A 228 -4.71 12.90 -7.50
CA SER A 228 -4.71 14.30 -7.89
C SER A 228 -3.39 15.01 -7.57
N ASN A 229 -2.75 14.65 -6.43
CA ASN A 229 -1.44 15.19 -6.03
C ASN A 229 -0.29 14.61 -6.87
N LEU A 230 -0.53 13.51 -7.57
CA LEU A 230 0.40 12.89 -8.51
C LEU A 230 0.20 13.41 -9.93
N ILE A 231 -1.05 13.68 -10.33
CA ILE A 231 -1.41 14.23 -11.65
C ILE A 231 -1.00 15.68 -11.79
N TYR A 232 -1.31 16.50 -10.77
CA TYR A 232 -0.96 17.91 -10.73
C TYR A 232 0.08 18.15 -9.63
N TRP A 233 1.00 19.09 -9.88
CA TRP A 233 1.97 19.47 -8.86
C TRP A 233 1.24 19.96 -7.60
N GLN A 234 1.43 19.22 -6.47
CA GLN A 234 0.76 19.49 -5.19
C GLN A 234 -0.78 19.46 -5.28
N GLY A 235 -1.35 18.64 -6.13
CA GLY A 235 -2.80 18.56 -6.33
C GLY A 235 -3.43 19.84 -6.95
N ASN A 236 -2.61 20.81 -7.30
CA ASN A 236 -3.07 22.11 -7.78
C ASN A 236 -2.96 22.23 -9.30
N LYS A 237 -4.10 22.30 -9.97
CA LYS A 237 -4.22 22.44 -11.42
C LYS A 237 -3.44 23.64 -11.99
N ASP A 238 -3.39 24.75 -11.26
CA ASP A 238 -2.73 25.97 -11.70
C ASP A 238 -1.19 25.82 -11.71
N ARG A 239 -0.66 24.84 -11.00
CA ARG A 239 0.77 24.49 -11.04
C ARG A 239 1.14 23.60 -12.22
N GLY A 240 0.15 23.16 -13.01
CA GLY A 240 0.31 22.31 -14.18
C GLY A 240 0.41 20.84 -13.88
N VAL A 241 0.38 20.04 -14.97
CA VAL A 241 0.42 18.57 -14.92
C VAL A 241 1.83 18.08 -14.64
N ASN A 242 1.97 17.19 -13.65
CA ASN A 242 3.18 16.40 -13.43
C ASN A 242 3.20 15.24 -14.44
N ARG A 243 3.87 15.44 -15.57
CA ARG A 243 3.92 14.46 -16.67
C ARG A 243 4.52 13.13 -16.23
N ASP A 244 5.54 13.16 -15.38
CA ASP A 244 6.20 11.96 -14.86
C ASP A 244 5.27 11.13 -13.97
N GLY A 245 4.45 11.80 -13.16
CA GLY A 245 3.42 11.15 -12.36
C GLY A 245 2.33 10.49 -13.20
N VAL A 246 1.83 11.19 -14.23
CA VAL A 246 0.84 10.66 -15.18
C VAL A 246 1.40 9.44 -15.92
N GLU A 247 2.63 9.52 -16.41
CA GLU A 247 3.29 8.43 -17.11
C GLU A 247 3.53 7.22 -16.20
N PHE A 248 3.93 7.47 -14.94
CA PHE A 248 4.06 6.42 -13.95
C PHE A 248 2.74 5.67 -13.74
N LEU A 249 1.62 6.38 -13.54
CA LEU A 249 0.29 5.75 -13.37
C LEU A 249 -0.09 4.89 -14.57
N ARG A 250 0.11 5.41 -15.79
CA ARG A 250 -0.17 4.67 -17.03
C ARG A 250 0.60 3.37 -17.12
N HIS A 251 1.92 3.43 -16.95
CA HIS A 251 2.77 2.24 -17.00
C HIS A 251 2.44 1.23 -15.90
N MET A 252 2.21 1.72 -14.68
CA MET A 252 1.86 0.85 -13.55
C MET A 252 0.53 0.15 -13.80
N ASN A 253 -0.52 0.89 -14.14
CA ASN A 253 -1.87 0.34 -14.33
C ASN A 253 -1.92 -0.64 -15.50
N GLN A 254 -1.28 -0.30 -16.63
CA GLN A 254 -1.17 -1.21 -17.76
C GLN A 254 -0.44 -2.49 -17.38
N GLY A 255 0.74 -2.39 -16.78
CA GLY A 255 1.53 -3.56 -16.39
C GLY A 255 0.83 -4.45 -15.34
N LEU A 256 0.11 -3.85 -14.39
CA LEU A 256 -0.67 -4.59 -13.42
C LEU A 256 -1.86 -5.32 -14.06
N LYS A 257 -2.59 -4.68 -14.97
CA LYS A 257 -3.71 -5.31 -15.71
C LYS A 257 -3.26 -6.45 -16.62
N GLU A 258 -2.09 -6.32 -17.26
CA GLU A 258 -1.50 -7.37 -18.08
C GLU A 258 -1.10 -8.60 -17.27
N ARG A 259 -0.51 -8.39 -16.08
CA ARG A 259 -0.06 -9.47 -15.18
C ARG A 259 -1.19 -10.12 -14.40
N HIS A 260 -2.17 -9.33 -14.00
CA HIS A 260 -3.29 -9.73 -13.13
C HIS A 260 -4.63 -9.38 -13.79
N PRO A 261 -5.04 -10.13 -14.84
CA PRO A 261 -6.36 -9.91 -15.46
C PRO A 261 -7.47 -10.03 -14.42
N GLY A 262 -8.43 -9.12 -14.46
CA GLY A 262 -9.58 -9.14 -13.55
C GLY A 262 -9.39 -8.41 -12.22
N ILE A 263 -8.24 -7.78 -11.96
CA ILE A 263 -8.09 -6.92 -10.78
C ILE A 263 -8.87 -5.62 -10.92
N LEU A 264 -9.30 -5.07 -9.78
CA LEU A 264 -9.86 -3.72 -9.69
C LEU A 264 -8.74 -2.70 -9.47
N LEU A 265 -8.71 -1.66 -10.29
CA LEU A 265 -7.91 -0.46 -10.00
C LEU A 265 -8.86 0.71 -9.85
N ALA A 266 -8.89 1.30 -8.67
CA ALA A 266 -9.71 2.46 -8.34
C ALA A 266 -8.80 3.66 -8.09
N ALA A 267 -9.27 4.85 -8.42
CA ALA A 267 -8.54 6.10 -8.22
C ALA A 267 -9.30 6.98 -7.24
N GLU A 268 -8.63 7.45 -6.19
CA GLU A 268 -9.11 8.62 -5.47
C GLU A 268 -8.66 9.86 -6.21
N ASP A 269 -9.60 10.47 -6.93
CA ASP A 269 -9.34 11.68 -7.71
C ASP A 269 -10.31 12.80 -7.34
N SER A 270 -9.79 13.87 -6.78
CA SER A 270 -10.51 15.10 -6.48
C SER A 270 -10.29 16.20 -7.53
N SER A 271 -9.68 15.84 -8.68
CA SER A 271 -9.33 16.78 -9.73
C SER A 271 -10.36 16.79 -10.87
N THR A 272 -10.11 17.66 -11.85
CA THR A 272 -10.87 17.71 -13.11
C THR A 272 -10.09 17.10 -14.27
N TYR A 273 -9.13 16.21 -14.00
CA TYR A 273 -8.34 15.56 -15.05
C TYR A 273 -9.25 14.67 -15.89
N ALA A 274 -9.21 14.87 -17.19
CA ALA A 274 -10.07 14.12 -18.10
C ALA A 274 -9.61 12.67 -18.29
N ASN A 275 -10.57 11.77 -18.48
CA ASN A 275 -10.32 10.39 -18.91
C ASN A 275 -9.59 9.49 -17.87
N VAL A 276 -9.59 9.82 -16.58
CA VAL A 276 -8.92 9.03 -15.52
C VAL A 276 -9.22 7.53 -15.65
N THR A 277 -10.47 7.16 -15.92
CA THR A 277 -10.93 5.77 -15.99
C THR A 277 -10.90 5.15 -17.39
N LYS A 278 -10.44 5.88 -18.39
CA LYS A 278 -10.29 5.35 -19.76
C LYS A 278 -8.99 4.55 -19.89
N THR A 279 -8.93 3.76 -20.95
CA THR A 279 -7.72 3.03 -21.30
C THR A 279 -6.57 3.98 -21.69
N VAL A 280 -5.33 3.52 -21.51
CA VAL A 280 -4.13 4.33 -21.77
C VAL A 280 -4.10 4.85 -23.20
N TRP A 281 -4.51 4.04 -24.18
CA TRP A 281 -4.58 4.47 -25.61
C TRP A 281 -5.71 5.45 -25.93
N GLU A 282 -6.69 5.61 -25.02
CA GLU A 282 -7.71 6.65 -25.11
C GLU A 282 -7.34 7.91 -24.31
N GLY A 283 -6.10 7.98 -23.83
CA GLY A 283 -5.58 9.07 -23.00
C GLY A 283 -5.90 8.95 -21.52
N GLY A 284 -6.36 7.77 -21.06
CA GLY A 284 -6.60 7.47 -19.64
C GLY A 284 -5.35 7.15 -18.83
N LEU A 285 -5.54 6.66 -17.61
CA LEU A 285 -4.48 6.34 -16.66
C LEU A 285 -4.42 4.84 -16.35
#